data_10479f3e4d1163bcca3684e103653171
#
_entry.id   10479f3e4d1163bcca3684e103653171
#
_cell.length_a   1.000
_cell.length_b   1.000
_cell.length_c   1.000
_cell.angle_alpha   90.00
_cell.angle_beta   90.00
_cell.angle_gamma   90.00
#
_symmetry.space_group_name_H-M   'P 1'
#
loop_
_entity.id
_entity.type
_entity.pdbx_description
1 polymer ?
#
loop_
_entity_poly.entity_id
_entity_poly.type
_entity_poly.pdbx_seq_one_letter_code
_entity_poly.pdbx_strand_id
1 'polypeptide(L)'
;MQGIGGLGHLGIQFARHMGFRTVAIGRGGEKEKLAKDLGAHVYVDTAVEDAAAALQRLGGARAILATAPSGDAMGPLVSGLGARGKLIVVGVPLEPMQLSAFPLVFGGRSIYGSLAGTAIETEDALAFSVLENIRPMIETVPLERAAEAYDRMIKGKARFRMVLVTKDGAAQGATVN
;
A
#
# COMPACT_ATOMS: atom_id res chain seq x y z
N MET A 1 5.68 -0.94 -3.92
CA MET A 1 4.47 -0.99 -3.05
C MET A 1 3.95 -2.41 -3.07
N GLN A 2 4.00 -3.12 -1.95
CA GLN A 2 3.45 -4.47 -1.82
C GLN A 2 2.06 -4.39 -1.17
N GLY A 3 1.06 -4.94 -1.85
CA GLY A 3 -0.34 -4.84 -1.50
C GLY A 3 -1.04 -3.61 -2.10
N ILE A 4 -2.18 -3.83 -2.75
CA ILE A 4 -3.01 -2.80 -3.36
C ILE A 4 -4.39 -2.88 -2.69
N GLY A 5 -4.46 -2.30 -1.53
CA GLY A 5 -5.62 -2.24 -0.66
C GLY A 5 -5.79 -0.85 -0.05
N GLY A 6 -6.40 -0.76 1.14
CA GLY A 6 -6.71 0.50 1.81
C GLY A 6 -5.52 1.42 2.08
N LEU A 7 -4.31 0.88 2.27
CA LEU A 7 -3.07 1.68 2.38
C LEU A 7 -2.34 1.76 1.04
N GLY A 8 -2.23 0.63 0.35
CA GLY A 8 -1.41 0.55 -0.84
C GLY A 8 -1.88 1.41 -2.01
N HIS A 9 -3.19 1.62 -2.18
CA HIS A 9 -3.69 2.50 -3.25
C HIS A 9 -3.32 3.98 -3.04
N LEU A 10 -3.23 4.43 -1.79
CA LEU A 10 -2.70 5.75 -1.46
C LEU A 10 -1.18 5.77 -1.58
N GLY A 11 -0.49 4.74 -1.07
CA GLY A 11 0.96 4.66 -1.15
C GLY A 11 1.51 4.67 -2.58
N ILE A 12 0.78 4.13 -3.57
CA ILE A 12 1.14 4.25 -4.99
C ILE A 12 1.09 5.71 -5.43
N GLN A 13 0.00 6.42 -5.12
CA GLN A 13 -0.16 7.82 -5.45
C GLN A 13 0.93 8.68 -4.80
N PHE A 14 1.13 8.55 -3.48
CA PHE A 14 2.21 9.26 -2.78
C PHE A 14 3.57 9.02 -3.40
N ALA A 15 3.95 7.76 -3.61
CA ALA A 15 5.24 7.42 -4.21
C ALA A 15 5.40 8.03 -5.61
N ARG A 16 4.35 8.01 -6.43
CA ARG A 16 4.35 8.61 -7.77
C ARG A 16 4.57 10.12 -7.70
N HIS A 17 3.80 10.82 -6.87
CA HIS A 17 3.87 12.27 -6.74
C HIS A 17 5.16 12.76 -6.04
N MET A 18 5.77 11.92 -5.22
CA MET A 18 7.11 12.16 -4.67
C MET A 18 8.26 11.89 -5.68
N GLY A 19 7.95 11.57 -6.93
CA GLY A 19 8.93 11.39 -8.00
C GLY A 19 9.59 10.00 -8.04
N PHE A 20 9.08 9.01 -7.32
CA PHE A 20 9.62 7.64 -7.39
C PHE A 20 9.14 6.90 -8.64
N ARG A 21 10.05 6.10 -9.24
CA ARG A 21 9.63 5.04 -10.15
C ARG A 21 8.90 3.97 -9.35
N THR A 22 7.58 3.99 -9.39
CA THR A 22 6.71 3.20 -8.52
C THR A 22 6.39 1.86 -9.16
N VAL A 23 6.67 0.77 -8.42
CA VAL A 23 6.29 -0.60 -8.78
C VAL A 23 5.18 -1.04 -7.81
N ALA A 24 4.03 -1.47 -8.35
CA ALA A 24 2.97 -2.08 -7.58
C ALA A 24 3.10 -3.60 -7.64
N ILE A 25 3.02 -4.27 -6.49
CA ILE A 25 3.11 -5.73 -6.37
C ILE A 25 1.78 -6.22 -5.82
N GLY A 26 1.09 -7.05 -6.59
CA GLY A 26 -0.20 -7.64 -6.25
C GLY A 26 -0.27 -9.10 -6.67
N ARG A 27 -1.35 -9.78 -6.31
CA ARG A 27 -1.64 -11.14 -6.75
C ARG A 27 -2.84 -11.12 -7.69
N GLY A 28 -2.66 -11.68 -8.88
CA GLY A 28 -3.65 -11.67 -9.97
C GLY A 28 -3.62 -10.40 -10.82
N GLY A 29 -3.96 -10.52 -12.09
CA GLY A 29 -3.91 -9.42 -13.08
C GLY A 29 -5.05 -8.40 -12.93
N GLU A 30 -6.09 -8.71 -12.15
CA GLU A 30 -7.30 -7.87 -12.04
C GLU A 30 -7.05 -6.48 -11.45
N LYS A 31 -5.93 -6.30 -10.73
CA LYS A 31 -5.55 -5.01 -10.13
C LYS A 31 -4.55 -4.22 -10.95
N GLU A 32 -4.05 -4.78 -12.05
CA GLU A 32 -3.01 -4.12 -12.85
C GLU A 32 -3.48 -2.77 -13.39
N LYS A 33 -4.64 -2.74 -14.04
CA LYS A 33 -5.19 -1.50 -14.59
C LYS A 33 -5.34 -0.45 -13.49
N LEU A 34 -5.94 -0.81 -12.37
CA LEU A 34 -6.12 0.09 -11.24
C LEU A 34 -4.77 0.61 -10.72
N ALA A 35 -3.77 -0.27 -10.53
CA ALA A 35 -2.46 0.14 -10.06
C ALA A 35 -1.79 1.17 -10.99
N LYS A 36 -1.92 0.98 -12.31
CA LYS A 36 -1.42 1.91 -13.32
C LYS A 36 -2.19 3.22 -13.34
N ASP A 37 -3.51 3.18 -13.23
CA ASP A 37 -4.36 4.38 -13.14
C ASP A 37 -4.00 5.23 -11.89
N LEU A 38 -3.60 4.59 -10.78
CA LEU A 38 -3.11 5.24 -9.57
C LEU A 38 -1.66 5.78 -9.67
N GLY A 39 -0.97 5.52 -10.79
CA GLY A 39 0.37 6.03 -11.06
C GLY A 39 1.51 5.03 -10.92
N ALA A 40 1.23 3.72 -10.78
CA ALA A 40 2.29 2.72 -10.84
C ALA A 40 2.87 2.62 -12.27
N HIS A 41 4.19 2.67 -12.39
CA HIS A 41 4.88 2.51 -13.67
C HIS A 41 4.97 1.05 -14.10
N VAL A 42 5.05 0.14 -13.13
CA VAL A 42 5.17 -1.30 -13.34
C VAL A 42 4.21 -2.01 -12.39
N TYR A 43 3.57 -3.05 -12.88
CA TYR A 43 2.81 -4.00 -12.07
C TYR A 43 3.54 -5.35 -12.08
N VAL A 44 3.65 -5.96 -10.92
CA VAL A 44 4.21 -7.30 -10.73
C VAL A 44 3.11 -8.21 -10.18
N ASP A 45 2.74 -9.21 -10.96
CA ASP A 45 1.75 -10.20 -10.56
C ASP A 45 2.44 -11.40 -9.91
N THR A 46 2.28 -11.54 -8.59
CA THR A 46 2.87 -12.65 -7.82
C THR A 46 2.19 -14.01 -8.05
N ALA A 47 1.12 -14.07 -8.85
CA ALA A 47 0.55 -15.34 -9.29
C ALA A 47 1.34 -15.99 -10.42
N VAL A 48 2.11 -15.20 -11.18
CA VAL A 48 2.81 -15.66 -12.39
C VAL A 48 4.32 -15.44 -12.33
N GLU A 49 4.83 -14.57 -11.45
CA GLU A 49 6.27 -14.33 -11.32
C GLU A 49 6.71 -14.06 -9.88
N ASP A 50 7.99 -14.33 -9.61
CA ASP A 50 8.62 -13.99 -8.33
C ASP A 50 8.88 -12.48 -8.23
N ALA A 51 8.33 -11.86 -7.20
CA ALA A 51 8.41 -10.41 -7.01
C ALA A 51 9.84 -9.92 -6.75
N ALA A 52 10.65 -10.68 -6.02
CA ALA A 52 12.04 -10.29 -5.75
C ALA A 52 12.87 -10.34 -7.03
N ALA A 53 12.70 -11.38 -7.86
CA ALA A 53 13.37 -11.49 -9.16
C ALA A 53 12.93 -10.36 -10.11
N ALA A 54 11.63 -10.05 -10.14
CA ALA A 54 11.11 -8.94 -10.94
C ALA A 54 11.73 -7.60 -10.52
N LEU A 55 11.82 -7.33 -9.22
CA LEU A 55 12.47 -6.11 -8.70
C LEU A 55 13.97 -6.07 -9.05
N GLN A 56 14.68 -7.21 -8.98
CA GLN A 56 16.11 -7.26 -9.34
C GLN A 56 16.32 -6.98 -10.83
N ARG A 57 15.45 -7.47 -11.73
CA ARG A 57 15.50 -7.11 -13.16
C ARG A 57 15.33 -5.60 -13.40
N LEU A 58 14.67 -4.90 -12.48
CA LEU A 58 14.50 -3.44 -12.52
C LEU A 58 15.65 -2.67 -11.84
N GLY A 59 16.69 -3.37 -11.35
CA GLY A 59 17.84 -2.79 -10.65
C GLY A 59 17.76 -2.85 -9.12
N GLY A 60 16.76 -3.54 -8.57
CA GLY A 60 16.48 -3.63 -7.13
C GLY A 60 15.77 -2.39 -6.58
N ALA A 61 14.87 -2.61 -5.64
CA ALA A 61 14.09 -1.52 -5.05
C ALA A 61 14.91 -0.74 -4.02
N ARG A 62 14.85 0.59 -4.05
CA ARG A 62 15.42 1.45 -3.01
C ARG A 62 14.62 1.35 -1.70
N ALA A 63 13.31 1.27 -1.82
CA ALA A 63 12.40 1.05 -0.70
C ALA A 63 11.22 0.16 -1.14
N ILE A 64 10.78 -0.71 -0.25
CA ILE A 64 9.55 -1.48 -0.42
C ILE A 64 8.66 -1.16 0.78
N LEU A 65 7.48 -0.59 0.51
CA LEU A 65 6.44 -0.44 1.51
C LEU A 65 5.53 -1.65 1.46
N ALA A 66 5.52 -2.43 2.53
CA ALA A 66 4.76 -3.67 2.65
C ALA A 66 3.49 -3.44 3.47
N THR A 67 2.33 -3.47 2.80
CA THR A 67 1.04 -3.15 3.42
C THR A 67 0.08 -4.33 3.50
N ALA A 68 0.29 -5.39 2.72
CA ALA A 68 -0.52 -6.60 2.83
C ALA A 68 -0.04 -7.45 4.02
N PRO A 69 -0.93 -7.87 4.93
CA PRO A 69 -0.55 -8.56 6.15
C PRO A 69 -0.28 -10.06 5.89
N SER A 70 0.83 -10.37 5.25
CA SER A 70 1.28 -11.73 4.98
C SER A 70 2.80 -11.83 5.13
N GLY A 71 3.26 -12.57 6.14
CA GLY A 71 4.67 -12.80 6.43
C GLY A 71 5.38 -13.50 5.27
N ASP A 72 4.72 -14.49 4.67
CA ASP A 72 5.24 -15.26 3.53
C ASP A 72 5.42 -14.37 2.28
N ALA A 73 4.56 -13.36 2.10
CA ALA A 73 4.68 -12.44 0.98
C ALA A 73 5.72 -11.33 1.23
N MET A 74 6.00 -10.99 2.49
CA MET A 74 6.94 -9.91 2.84
C MET A 74 8.39 -10.38 2.90
N GLY A 75 8.65 -11.53 3.52
CA GLY A 75 10.01 -12.02 3.77
C GLY A 75 10.88 -12.09 2.51
N PRO A 76 10.43 -12.74 1.43
CA PRO A 76 11.17 -12.83 0.17
C PRO A 76 11.51 -11.49 -0.47
N LEU A 77 10.72 -10.44 -0.22
CA LEU A 77 10.94 -9.12 -0.81
C LEU A 77 12.27 -8.46 -0.39
N VAL A 78 12.86 -8.89 0.72
CA VAL A 78 14.21 -8.45 1.12
C VAL A 78 15.23 -8.73 0.02
N SER A 79 15.09 -9.85 -0.70
CA SER A 79 15.94 -10.19 -1.84
C SER A 79 15.69 -9.29 -3.07
N GLY A 80 14.51 -8.67 -3.17
CA GLY A 80 14.15 -7.71 -4.22
C GLY A 80 14.69 -6.30 -4.00
N LEU A 81 15.25 -6.00 -2.81
CA LEU A 81 15.88 -4.71 -2.51
C LEU A 81 17.22 -4.56 -3.25
N GLY A 82 17.52 -3.35 -3.68
CA GLY A 82 18.86 -2.94 -4.11
C GLY A 82 19.82 -2.82 -2.93
N ALA A 83 21.06 -2.41 -3.23
CA ALA A 83 22.06 -2.12 -2.19
C ALA A 83 21.57 -1.01 -1.26
N ARG A 84 21.70 -1.24 0.07
CA ARG A 84 21.21 -0.34 1.12
C ARG A 84 19.70 -0.05 1.05
N GLY A 85 18.93 -0.89 0.35
CA GLY A 85 17.48 -0.78 0.25
C GLY A 85 16.80 -1.09 1.57
N LYS A 86 15.56 -0.61 1.71
CA LYS A 86 14.78 -0.70 2.95
C LYS A 86 13.44 -1.39 2.70
N LEU A 87 13.11 -2.40 3.51
CA LEU A 87 11.76 -2.92 3.61
C LEU A 87 11.06 -2.22 4.78
N ILE A 88 9.98 -1.51 4.50
CA ILE A 88 9.18 -0.81 5.49
C ILE A 88 7.88 -1.62 5.69
N VAL A 89 7.77 -2.23 6.87
CA VAL A 89 6.64 -3.09 7.24
C VAL A 89 5.57 -2.24 7.92
N VAL A 90 4.40 -2.18 7.31
CA VAL A 90 3.22 -1.45 7.81
C VAL A 90 2.06 -2.41 8.06
N GLY A 91 1.90 -3.42 7.19
CA GLY A 91 0.96 -4.51 7.42
C GLY A 91 1.45 -5.41 8.54
N VAL A 92 0.55 -5.84 9.44
CA VAL A 92 0.90 -6.72 10.56
C VAL A 92 0.37 -8.12 10.27
N PRO A 93 1.21 -9.06 9.82
CA PRO A 93 0.82 -10.46 9.68
C PRO A 93 0.68 -11.12 11.05
N LEU A 94 -0.18 -12.13 11.15
CA LEU A 94 -0.29 -12.96 12.35
C LEU A 94 0.84 -14.01 12.42
N GLU A 95 1.28 -14.49 11.26
CA GLU A 95 2.38 -15.43 11.12
C GLU A 95 3.75 -14.72 11.06
N PRO A 96 4.83 -15.37 11.54
CA PRO A 96 6.17 -14.82 11.46
C PRO A 96 6.62 -14.58 10.01
N MET A 97 7.35 -13.51 9.79
CA MET A 97 8.00 -13.23 8.51
C MET A 97 9.31 -14.02 8.41
N GLN A 98 9.38 -14.99 7.49
CA GLN A 98 10.58 -15.81 7.25
C GLN A 98 11.51 -15.09 6.27
N LEU A 99 12.77 -14.96 6.63
CA LEU A 99 13.79 -14.35 5.75
C LEU A 99 15.18 -14.91 6.02
N SER A 100 16.05 -14.86 5.01
CA SER A 100 17.46 -15.17 5.16
C SER A 100 18.25 -13.92 5.57
N ALA A 101 19.22 -14.10 6.46
CA ALA A 101 20.14 -13.02 6.83
C ALA A 101 21.13 -12.65 5.70
N PHE A 102 21.40 -13.57 4.77
CA PHE A 102 22.37 -13.38 3.70
C PHE A 102 22.10 -12.09 2.87
N PRO A 103 20.90 -11.85 2.29
CA PRO A 103 20.65 -10.64 1.55
C PRO A 103 20.69 -9.36 2.39
N LEU A 104 20.44 -9.45 3.70
CA LEU A 104 20.60 -8.29 4.61
C LEU A 104 22.07 -7.90 4.73
N VAL A 105 22.93 -8.87 5.06
CA VAL A 105 24.35 -8.63 5.31
C VAL A 105 25.06 -8.16 4.03
N PHE A 106 24.97 -8.94 2.96
CA PHE A 106 25.71 -8.65 1.72
C PHE A 106 25.16 -7.45 0.95
N GLY A 107 23.88 -7.11 1.10
CA GLY A 107 23.30 -5.92 0.48
C GLY A 107 23.31 -4.67 1.36
N GLY A 108 23.71 -4.78 2.63
CA GLY A 108 23.55 -3.69 3.62
C GLY A 108 22.10 -3.24 3.74
N ARG A 109 21.15 -4.17 3.57
CA ARG A 109 19.72 -3.92 3.54
C ARG A 109 19.15 -3.84 4.95
N SER A 110 18.01 -3.20 5.11
CA SER A 110 17.38 -3.05 6.42
C SER A 110 15.88 -3.26 6.36
N ILE A 111 15.30 -3.60 7.53
CA ILE A 111 13.88 -3.78 7.74
C ILE A 111 13.46 -2.82 8.85
N TYR A 112 12.39 -2.07 8.60
CA TYR A 112 11.81 -1.12 9.53
C TYR A 112 10.35 -1.43 9.75
N GLY A 113 9.89 -1.40 11.00
CA GLY A 113 8.48 -1.33 11.33
C GLY A 113 8.00 0.13 11.33
N SER A 114 6.80 0.38 10.84
CA SER A 114 6.17 1.70 10.90
C SER A 114 4.69 1.54 11.23
N LEU A 115 4.24 2.12 12.34
CA LEU A 115 2.85 2.02 12.76
C LEU A 115 2.03 3.20 12.23
N ALA A 116 2.29 4.39 12.72
CA ALA A 116 1.58 5.62 12.36
C ALA A 116 2.51 6.81 12.57
N GLY A 117 2.19 7.91 11.92
CA GLY A 117 2.86 9.18 12.14
C GLY A 117 2.33 9.94 13.36
N THR A 118 3.01 11.02 13.69
CA THR A 118 2.59 12.03 14.66
C THR A 118 1.46 12.91 14.10
N ALA A 119 0.89 13.78 14.93
CA ALA A 119 -0.13 14.73 14.48
C ALA A 119 0.40 15.67 13.39
N ILE A 120 1.64 16.17 13.54
CA ILE A 120 2.27 17.07 12.55
C ILE A 120 2.55 16.35 11.24
N GLU A 121 3.01 15.10 11.27
CA GLU A 121 3.22 14.31 10.04
C GLU A 121 1.90 14.00 9.33
N THR A 122 0.80 13.89 10.08
CA THR A 122 -0.54 13.73 9.52
C THR A 122 -1.00 15.02 8.84
N GLU A 123 -0.76 16.19 9.45
CA GLU A 123 -1.06 17.50 8.88
C GLU A 123 -0.28 17.71 7.58
N ASP A 124 1.03 17.43 7.58
CA ASP A 124 1.89 17.51 6.40
C ASP A 124 1.42 16.57 5.27
N ALA A 125 1.03 15.34 5.63
CA ALA A 125 0.50 14.38 4.66
C ALA A 125 -0.82 14.82 4.04
N LEU A 126 -1.71 15.45 4.83
CA LEU A 126 -2.96 16.02 4.33
C LEU A 126 -2.70 17.24 3.43
N ALA A 127 -1.80 18.14 3.83
CA ALA A 127 -1.40 19.29 3.02
C ALA A 127 -0.82 18.86 1.67
N PHE A 128 0.08 17.86 1.68
CA PHE A 128 0.63 17.27 0.46
C PHE A 128 -0.46 16.61 -0.40
N SER A 129 -1.40 15.91 0.24
CA SER A 129 -2.51 15.27 -0.49
C SER A 129 -3.39 16.29 -1.22
N VAL A 130 -3.66 17.44 -0.59
CA VAL A 130 -4.41 18.54 -1.22
C VAL A 130 -3.61 19.12 -2.39
N LEU A 131 -2.32 19.41 -2.19
CA LEU A 131 -1.44 20.00 -3.20
C LEU A 131 -1.34 19.10 -4.45
N GLU A 132 -1.16 17.80 -4.26
CA GLU A 132 -0.93 16.83 -5.33
C GLU A 132 -2.19 16.09 -5.77
N ASN A 133 -3.37 16.51 -5.26
CA ASN A 133 -4.67 15.88 -5.56
C ASN A 133 -4.70 14.36 -5.31
N ILE A 134 -4.01 13.90 -4.25
CA ILE A 134 -4.05 12.50 -3.83
C ILE A 134 -5.37 12.23 -3.12
N ARG A 135 -6.14 11.26 -3.60
CA ARG A 135 -7.48 10.95 -3.09
C ARG A 135 -7.62 9.48 -2.69
N PRO A 136 -8.23 9.19 -1.54
CA PRO A 136 -8.61 7.83 -1.22
C PRO A 136 -9.82 7.40 -2.07
N MET A 137 -9.81 6.14 -2.49
CA MET A 137 -11.02 5.50 -3.01
C MET A 137 -11.90 5.11 -1.84
N ILE A 138 -13.10 5.66 -1.78
CA ILE A 138 -14.04 5.46 -0.68
C ILE A 138 -15.37 4.89 -1.17
N GLU A 139 -16.03 4.14 -0.29
CA GLU A 139 -17.44 3.76 -0.40
C GLU A 139 -18.16 4.28 0.83
N THR A 140 -19.17 5.11 0.64
CA THR A 140 -19.94 5.69 1.74
C THR A 140 -21.10 4.78 2.12
N VAL A 141 -21.32 4.62 3.43
CA VAL A 141 -22.42 3.81 3.98
C VAL A 141 -23.01 4.57 5.17
N PRO A 142 -24.34 4.62 5.32
CA PRO A 142 -24.96 5.20 6.50
C PRO A 142 -24.45 4.54 7.80
N LEU A 143 -24.32 5.32 8.88
CA LEU A 143 -23.80 4.83 10.17
C LEU A 143 -24.60 3.63 10.68
N GLU A 144 -25.89 3.58 10.44
CA GLU A 144 -26.78 2.48 10.83
C GLU A 144 -26.40 1.14 10.18
N ARG A 145 -25.65 1.17 9.07
CA ARG A 145 -25.14 -0.01 8.36
C ARG A 145 -23.66 -0.30 8.65
N ALA A 146 -23.12 0.19 9.76
CA ALA A 146 -21.71 0.01 10.14
C ALA A 146 -21.28 -1.47 10.18
N ALA A 147 -22.13 -2.37 10.66
CA ALA A 147 -21.84 -3.80 10.71
C ALA A 147 -21.63 -4.41 9.30
N GLU A 148 -22.43 -4.00 8.32
CA GLU A 148 -22.26 -4.42 6.91
C GLU A 148 -20.96 -3.86 6.31
N ALA A 149 -20.66 -2.59 6.57
CA ALA A 149 -19.43 -1.96 6.11
C ALA A 149 -18.19 -2.66 6.67
N TYR A 150 -18.22 -3.02 7.94
CA TYR A 150 -17.15 -3.76 8.61
C TYR A 150 -16.99 -5.18 8.01
N ASP A 151 -18.08 -5.90 7.81
CA ASP A 151 -18.05 -7.23 7.18
C ASP A 151 -17.43 -7.19 5.77
N ARG A 152 -17.80 -6.20 4.96
CA ARG A 152 -17.23 -5.99 3.62
C ARG A 152 -15.74 -5.68 3.68
N MET A 153 -15.30 -4.89 4.66
CA MET A 153 -13.89 -4.55 4.86
C MET A 153 -13.08 -5.80 5.23
N ILE A 154 -13.53 -6.57 6.22
CA ILE A 154 -12.85 -7.79 6.67
C ILE A 154 -12.75 -8.83 5.56
N LYS A 155 -13.80 -8.97 4.75
CA LYS A 155 -13.85 -9.88 3.60
C LYS A 155 -13.06 -9.38 2.38
N GLY A 156 -12.37 -8.23 2.47
CA GLY A 156 -11.62 -7.65 1.37
C GLY A 156 -12.47 -7.19 0.17
N LYS A 157 -13.77 -6.97 0.38
CA LYS A 157 -14.73 -6.55 -0.65
C LYS A 157 -14.85 -5.02 -0.79
N ALA A 158 -14.25 -4.25 0.12
CA ALA A 158 -14.25 -2.80 0.05
C ALA A 158 -13.25 -2.28 -1.01
N ARG A 159 -13.60 -1.19 -1.70
CA ARG A 159 -12.77 -0.52 -2.71
C ARG A 159 -12.60 0.98 -2.43
N PHE A 160 -11.72 1.42 -1.48
CA PHE A 160 -10.98 0.56 -0.53
C PHE A 160 -11.32 0.90 0.91
N ARG A 161 -11.84 2.11 1.16
CA ARG A 161 -12.19 2.60 2.49
C ARG A 161 -13.69 2.69 2.63
N MET A 162 -14.24 1.99 3.62
CA MET A 162 -15.63 2.19 4.02
C MET A 162 -15.70 3.43 4.90
N VAL A 163 -16.48 4.43 4.49
CA VAL A 163 -16.71 5.67 5.22
C VAL A 163 -18.14 5.66 5.74
N LEU A 164 -18.29 5.69 7.05
CA LEU A 164 -19.59 5.79 7.69
C LEU A 164 -20.02 7.25 7.73
N VAL A 165 -21.21 7.56 7.22
CA VAL A 165 -21.77 8.91 7.22
C VAL A 165 -22.92 9.02 8.21
N THR A 166 -22.89 10.09 9.02
CA THR A 166 -24.02 10.49 9.86
C THR A 166 -25.06 11.24 9.02
N LYS A 167 -26.30 11.37 9.52
CA LYS A 167 -27.38 12.08 8.82
C LYS A 167 -26.98 13.53 8.45
N ASP A 168 -26.28 14.20 9.35
CA ASP A 168 -25.79 15.57 9.13
C ASP A 168 -24.62 15.64 8.13
N GLY A 169 -23.79 14.60 8.09
CA GLY A 169 -22.68 14.49 7.14
C GLY A 169 -23.11 14.20 5.70
N ALA A 170 -24.25 13.54 5.51
CA ALA A 170 -24.81 13.28 4.18
C ALA A 170 -25.24 14.58 3.48
N ALA A 171 -25.67 15.60 4.24
CA ALA A 171 -26.04 16.91 3.70
C ALA A 171 -24.83 17.77 3.27
N GLN A 172 -23.65 17.54 3.85
CA GLN A 172 -22.42 18.28 3.54
C GLN A 172 -21.56 17.63 2.45
N GLY A 173 -21.74 16.34 2.19
CA GLY A 173 -20.98 15.58 1.19
C GLY A 173 -21.43 15.77 -0.26
N ALA A 174 -22.50 16.51 -0.52
CA ALA A 174 -23.04 16.72 -1.86
C ALA A 174 -22.32 17.84 -2.65
N THR A 175 -21.26 18.44 -2.11
CA THR A 175 -20.59 19.60 -2.73
C THR A 175 -19.08 19.42 -2.87
N VAL A 176 -18.58 18.21 -3.15
CA VAL A 176 -17.18 18.03 -3.56
C VAL A 176 -17.17 17.43 -4.96
N ASN A 177 -17.22 18.32 -5.95
CA ASN A 177 -16.86 18.03 -7.34
C ASN A 177 -15.35 17.86 -7.48
#